data_37094e9fce029018ad256c25fb00922d
#
_entry.id   37094e9fce029018ad256c25fb00922d
#
_cell.length_a   1.000
_cell.length_b   1.000
_cell.length_c   1.000
_cell.angle_alpha   90.00
_cell.angle_beta   90.00
_cell.angle_gamma   90.00
#
_symmetry.space_group_name_H-M   'P 1'
#
loop_
_entity.id
_entity.type
_entity.pdbx_description
1 polymer ?
#
loop_
_entity_poly.entity_id
_entity_poly.type
_entity_poly.pdbx_seq_one_letter_code
_entity_poly.pdbx_strand_id
1 'polypeptide(L)'
;MFLTGLALLPAIALVVWIYRQDKVEKEPRGLLRKIFLFGVLSVIPAMILEIILDEVFLVFMDADTLCYVVLDNFIGVALIEELCKMQAAKWAAWKHPAFNYKFDAIVYCVTSALGFAAIENVLYCLDGDIGTAVTRALLSVPSHAIDGVIMGYFFGVAKEAELAGTKKRRKRYLKLSVFMPMIEHGIYDSALSLDADWIFVFFFLFVIVVDAWAYKFVKKQSGQDRELSA
;
A
#
# COMPACT_ATOMS: atom_id res chain seq x y z
N MET A 1 14.45 10.07 18.75
CA MET A 1 14.72 10.99 17.63
C MET A 1 15.53 10.34 16.49
N PHE A 2 16.66 9.67 16.74
CA PHE A 2 17.44 9.04 15.66
C PHE A 2 16.65 7.90 14.96
N LEU A 3 16.07 6.96 15.72
CA LEU A 3 15.26 5.87 15.19
C LEU A 3 14.02 6.36 14.44
N THR A 4 13.34 7.39 14.95
CA THR A 4 12.19 8.00 14.27
C THR A 4 12.57 8.61 12.91
N GLY A 5 13.74 9.27 12.83
CA GLY A 5 14.26 9.76 11.55
C GLY A 5 14.56 8.63 10.57
N LEU A 6 15.19 7.56 11.05
CA LEU A 6 15.50 6.36 10.24
C LEU A 6 14.21 5.67 9.77
N ALA A 7 13.18 5.64 10.60
CA ALA A 7 11.87 5.06 10.28
C ALA A 7 11.14 5.82 9.14
N LEU A 8 11.25 7.14 9.10
CA LEU A 8 10.53 7.98 8.12
C LEU A 8 11.26 8.12 6.77
N LEU A 9 12.60 8.08 6.78
CA LEU A 9 13.42 8.36 5.59
C LEU A 9 13.08 7.48 4.38
N PRO A 10 12.87 6.16 4.49
CA PRO A 10 12.56 5.30 3.35
C PRO A 10 11.24 5.67 2.68
N ALA A 11 10.21 5.94 3.49
CA ALA A 11 8.90 6.35 2.97
C ALA A 11 8.99 7.68 2.22
N ILE A 12 9.68 8.67 2.77
CA ILE A 12 9.89 9.97 2.12
C ILE A 12 10.70 9.80 0.82
N ALA A 13 11.76 8.98 0.85
CA ALA A 13 12.59 8.72 -0.34
C ALA A 13 11.77 8.09 -1.47
N LEU A 14 10.89 7.12 -1.16
CA LEU A 14 10.03 6.48 -2.15
C LEU A 14 8.92 7.41 -2.64
N VAL A 15 8.34 8.29 -1.80
CA VAL A 15 7.42 9.35 -2.25
C VAL A 15 8.12 10.28 -3.25
N VAL A 16 9.35 10.70 -2.95
CA VAL A 16 10.12 11.54 -3.88
C VAL A 16 10.45 10.78 -5.16
N TRP A 17 10.76 9.50 -5.06
CA TRP A 17 11.05 8.67 -6.22
C TRP A 17 9.83 8.53 -7.13
N ILE A 18 8.65 8.15 -6.59
CA ILE A 18 7.43 8.01 -7.41
C ILE A 18 7.00 9.34 -8.03
N TYR A 19 7.07 10.45 -7.29
CA TYR A 19 6.84 11.79 -7.81
C TYR A 19 7.76 12.14 -9.00
N ARG A 20 9.02 11.69 -8.97
CA ARG A 20 9.96 11.89 -10.07
C ARG A 20 9.65 11.03 -11.29
N GLN A 21 8.97 9.89 -11.13
CA GLN A 21 8.55 9.04 -12.25
C GLN A 21 7.39 9.65 -13.04
N ASP A 22 6.59 10.51 -12.43
CA ASP A 22 5.57 11.28 -13.12
C ASP A 22 6.25 12.30 -14.05
N LYS A 23 6.14 12.10 -15.38
CA LYS A 23 6.92 12.82 -16.37
C LYS A 23 6.09 13.82 -17.18
N VAL A 24 4.79 13.59 -17.30
CA VAL A 24 3.90 14.38 -18.16
C VAL A 24 3.48 15.65 -17.43
N GLU A 25 2.88 15.50 -16.27
CA GLU A 25 2.45 16.61 -15.42
C GLU A 25 2.78 16.30 -13.97
N LYS A 26 3.36 17.26 -13.25
CA LYS A 26 3.72 17.05 -11.84
C LYS A 26 2.55 17.34 -10.93
N GLU A 27 2.27 16.38 -10.05
CA GLU A 27 1.23 16.51 -9.06
C GLU A 27 1.45 17.69 -8.09
N PRO A 28 0.37 18.43 -7.73
CA PRO A 28 0.47 19.51 -6.77
C PRO A 28 1.00 19.01 -5.42
N ARG A 29 2.12 19.56 -4.96
CA ARG A 29 2.76 19.16 -3.70
C ARG A 29 1.83 19.30 -2.49
N GLY A 30 0.87 20.24 -2.53
CA GLY A 30 -0.16 20.40 -1.50
C GLY A 30 -1.10 19.21 -1.44
N LEU A 31 -1.51 18.68 -2.60
CA LEU A 31 -2.34 17.49 -2.71
C LEU A 31 -1.58 16.25 -2.21
N LEU A 32 -0.34 16.04 -2.64
CA LEU A 32 0.48 14.91 -2.17
C LEU A 32 0.69 14.93 -0.66
N ARG A 33 0.97 16.11 -0.07
CA ARG A 33 1.05 16.24 1.40
C ARG A 33 -0.26 15.86 2.08
N LYS A 34 -1.41 16.28 1.54
CA LYS A 34 -2.73 15.92 2.05
C LYS A 34 -2.97 14.40 1.97
N ILE A 35 -2.64 13.77 0.84
CA ILE A 35 -2.78 12.32 0.64
C ILE A 35 -1.90 11.57 1.64
N PHE A 36 -0.63 11.98 1.79
CA PHE A 36 0.30 11.38 2.74
C PHE A 36 -0.24 11.46 4.18
N LEU A 37 -0.72 12.63 4.61
CA LEU A 37 -1.30 12.81 5.94
C LEU A 37 -2.58 11.98 6.14
N PHE A 38 -3.41 11.83 5.11
CA PHE A 38 -4.58 10.94 5.18
C PHE A 38 -4.15 9.47 5.28
N GLY A 39 -3.06 9.08 4.61
CA GLY A 39 -2.42 7.78 4.78
C GLY A 39 -1.95 7.56 6.22
N VAL A 40 -1.25 8.52 6.81
CA VAL A 40 -0.85 8.50 8.23
C VAL A 40 -2.07 8.33 9.15
N LEU A 41 -3.13 9.09 8.95
CA LEU A 41 -4.33 9.04 9.79
C LEU A 41 -5.13 7.75 9.59
N SER A 42 -5.00 7.09 8.45
CA SER A 42 -5.73 5.86 8.15
C SER A 42 -5.23 4.64 8.94
N VAL A 43 -4.07 4.72 9.59
CA VAL A 43 -3.60 3.71 10.55
C VAL A 43 -4.55 3.58 11.75
N ILE A 44 -5.14 4.69 12.21
CA ILE A 44 -6.02 4.66 13.39
C ILE A 44 -7.23 3.74 13.20
N PRO A 45 -8.08 3.92 12.16
CA PRO A 45 -9.17 3.00 11.93
C PRO A 45 -8.70 1.59 11.54
N ALA A 46 -7.54 1.43 10.90
CA ALA A 46 -6.98 0.13 10.59
C ALA A 46 -6.69 -0.66 11.86
N MET A 47 -5.88 -0.13 12.77
CA MET A 47 -5.55 -0.76 14.06
C MET A 47 -6.81 -1.15 14.89
N ILE A 48 -7.84 -0.29 14.90
CA ILE A 48 -9.08 -0.59 15.62
C ILE A 48 -9.80 -1.79 15.00
N LEU A 49 -9.88 -1.85 13.66
CA LEU A 49 -10.56 -2.94 12.96
C LEU A 49 -9.77 -4.25 13.03
N GLU A 50 -8.44 -4.19 12.96
CA GLU A 50 -7.53 -5.33 13.12
C GLU A 50 -7.71 -5.97 14.50
N ILE A 51 -7.66 -5.18 15.58
CA ILE A 51 -7.89 -5.68 16.94
C ILE A 51 -9.28 -6.35 17.06
N ILE A 52 -10.32 -5.74 16.49
CA ILE A 52 -11.68 -6.31 16.55
C ILE A 52 -11.73 -7.64 15.78
N LEU A 53 -11.10 -7.74 14.60
CA LEU A 53 -11.13 -8.98 13.81
C LEU A 53 -10.27 -10.07 14.42
N ASP A 54 -9.12 -9.74 14.97
CA ASP A 54 -8.26 -10.67 15.72
C ASP A 54 -9.03 -11.31 16.87
N GLU A 55 -9.66 -10.51 17.72
CA GLU A 55 -10.51 -11.00 18.82
C GLU A 55 -11.68 -11.89 18.31
N VAL A 56 -12.29 -11.53 17.18
CA VAL A 56 -13.35 -12.36 16.57
C VAL A 56 -12.80 -13.70 16.08
N PHE A 57 -11.62 -13.71 15.44
CA PHE A 57 -11.00 -14.95 14.96
C PHE A 57 -10.61 -15.88 16.12
N LEU A 58 -10.07 -15.31 17.21
CA LEU A 58 -9.70 -16.05 18.41
C LEU A 58 -10.89 -16.72 19.13
N VAL A 59 -12.14 -16.23 18.94
CA VAL A 59 -13.34 -16.92 19.43
C VAL A 59 -13.58 -18.26 18.72
N PHE A 60 -13.17 -18.39 17.46
CA PHE A 60 -13.50 -19.55 16.61
C PHE A 60 -12.28 -20.43 16.27
N MET A 61 -11.06 -19.93 16.46
CA MET A 61 -9.83 -20.60 16.05
C MET A 61 -8.71 -20.40 17.07
N ASP A 62 -7.83 -21.40 17.17
CA ASP A 62 -6.62 -21.28 17.95
C ASP A 62 -5.55 -20.53 17.17
N ALA A 63 -4.85 -19.58 17.82
CA ALA A 63 -3.85 -18.71 17.21
C ALA A 63 -2.69 -19.48 16.53
N ASP A 64 -2.35 -20.66 17.03
CA ASP A 64 -1.25 -21.50 16.50
C ASP A 64 -1.65 -22.28 15.23
N THR A 65 -2.88 -22.17 14.77
CA THR A 65 -3.33 -22.88 13.56
C THR A 65 -2.91 -22.15 12.29
N LEU A 66 -2.47 -22.88 11.26
CA LEU A 66 -2.19 -22.33 9.94
C LEU A 66 -3.40 -21.57 9.38
N CYS A 67 -4.60 -22.06 9.65
CA CYS A 67 -5.84 -21.42 9.17
C CYS A 67 -6.01 -20.02 9.80
N TYR A 68 -5.78 -19.90 11.11
CA TYR A 68 -5.80 -18.59 11.79
C TYR A 68 -4.73 -17.66 11.20
N VAL A 69 -3.47 -18.10 11.14
CA VAL A 69 -2.37 -17.27 10.62
C VAL A 69 -2.67 -16.73 9.23
N VAL A 70 -3.13 -17.59 8.31
CA VAL A 70 -3.46 -17.14 6.94
C VAL A 70 -4.68 -16.22 6.93
N LEU A 71 -5.74 -16.54 7.69
CA LEU A 71 -6.95 -15.72 7.71
C LEU A 71 -6.70 -14.35 8.31
N ASP A 72 -5.94 -14.28 9.39
CA ASP A 72 -5.59 -13.05 10.07
C ASP A 72 -4.72 -12.16 9.16
N ASN A 73 -3.63 -12.69 8.61
CA ASN A 73 -2.77 -11.91 7.71
C ASN A 73 -3.50 -11.41 6.45
N PHE A 74 -4.42 -12.18 5.85
CA PHE A 74 -5.12 -11.75 4.63
C PHE A 74 -6.35 -10.88 4.92
N ILE A 75 -7.17 -11.25 5.91
CA ILE A 75 -8.46 -10.60 6.16
C ILE A 75 -8.40 -9.68 7.37
N GLY A 76 -7.72 -10.11 8.44
CA GLY A 76 -7.53 -9.33 9.65
C GLY A 76 -6.67 -8.11 9.42
N VAL A 77 -5.56 -8.26 8.72
CA VAL A 77 -4.55 -7.21 8.49
C VAL A 77 -4.63 -6.67 7.07
N ALA A 78 -4.17 -7.42 6.06
CA ALA A 78 -3.97 -6.90 4.70
C ALA A 78 -5.24 -6.28 4.09
N LEU A 79 -6.40 -6.92 4.18
CA LEU A 79 -7.64 -6.37 3.65
C LEU A 79 -8.00 -5.03 4.29
N ILE A 80 -7.87 -4.94 5.61
CA ILE A 80 -8.21 -3.74 6.38
C ILE A 80 -7.29 -2.59 6.05
N GLU A 81 -5.99 -2.84 6.04
CA GLU A 81 -4.99 -1.82 5.71
C GLU A 81 -5.16 -1.30 4.28
N GLU A 82 -5.27 -2.20 3.30
CA GLU A 82 -5.41 -1.79 1.90
C GLU A 82 -6.72 -1.04 1.66
N LEU A 83 -7.79 -1.40 2.35
CA LEU A 83 -9.06 -0.66 2.32
C LEU A 83 -8.89 0.75 2.90
N CYS A 84 -8.20 0.90 4.04
CA CYS A 84 -7.94 2.18 4.69
C CYS A 84 -7.04 3.08 3.85
N LYS A 85 -5.95 2.54 3.28
CA LYS A 85 -5.03 3.22 2.37
C LYS A 85 -5.76 3.71 1.10
N MET A 86 -6.57 2.84 0.48
CA MET A 86 -7.37 3.20 -0.70
C MET A 86 -8.39 4.29 -0.38
N GLN A 87 -9.06 4.19 0.76
CA GLN A 87 -10.06 5.19 1.14
C GLN A 87 -9.42 6.56 1.44
N ALA A 88 -8.24 6.59 2.05
CA ALA A 88 -7.46 7.80 2.27
C ALA A 88 -7.08 8.49 0.95
N ALA A 89 -6.54 7.74 -0.02
CA ALA A 89 -6.25 8.24 -1.36
C ALA A 89 -7.51 8.78 -2.06
N LYS A 90 -8.60 8.03 -1.98
CA LYS A 90 -9.88 8.39 -2.61
C LYS A 90 -10.49 9.67 -2.03
N TRP A 91 -10.53 9.84 -0.72
CA TRP A 91 -11.05 11.05 -0.09
C TRP A 91 -10.25 12.30 -0.44
N ALA A 92 -8.93 12.16 -0.58
CA ALA A 92 -8.07 13.29 -0.90
C ALA A 92 -8.10 13.66 -2.39
N ALA A 93 -8.06 12.65 -3.30
CA ALA A 93 -7.73 12.86 -4.71
C ALA A 93 -8.86 12.57 -5.70
N TRP A 94 -9.85 11.72 -5.38
CA TRP A 94 -10.81 11.22 -6.38
C TRP A 94 -11.54 12.30 -7.17
N LYS A 95 -11.90 13.40 -6.51
CA LYS A 95 -12.61 14.55 -7.13
C LYS A 95 -11.70 15.74 -7.40
N HIS A 96 -10.41 15.60 -7.16
CA HIS A 96 -9.47 16.70 -7.36
C HIS A 96 -9.23 16.93 -8.86
N PRO A 97 -9.21 18.17 -9.36
CA PRO A 97 -9.05 18.46 -10.79
C PRO A 97 -7.69 18.02 -11.34
N ALA A 98 -6.65 17.95 -10.51
CA ALA A 98 -5.34 17.42 -10.90
C ALA A 98 -5.34 15.89 -11.12
N PHE A 99 -6.43 15.16 -10.86
CA PHE A 99 -6.53 13.75 -11.23
C PHE A 99 -6.99 13.65 -12.68
N ASN A 100 -6.12 13.98 -13.61
CA ASN A 100 -6.37 14.12 -15.04
C ASN A 100 -5.52 13.20 -15.92
N TYR A 101 -4.45 12.57 -15.37
CA TYR A 101 -3.64 11.55 -16.06
C TYR A 101 -3.76 10.18 -15.38
N LYS A 102 -3.45 9.13 -16.15
CA LYS A 102 -3.60 7.75 -15.66
C LYS A 102 -2.56 7.39 -14.60
N PHE A 103 -1.34 7.93 -14.73
CA PHE A 103 -0.25 7.67 -13.79
C PHE A 103 -0.46 8.36 -12.43
N ASP A 104 -1.24 9.44 -12.37
CA ASP A 104 -1.59 10.13 -11.12
C ASP A 104 -2.16 9.19 -10.07
N ALA A 105 -2.99 8.23 -10.52
CA ALA A 105 -3.55 7.20 -9.64
C ALA A 105 -2.47 6.40 -8.89
N ILE A 106 -1.38 6.06 -9.59
CA ILE A 106 -0.25 5.35 -8.98
C ILE A 106 0.47 6.27 -8.00
N VAL A 107 0.72 7.52 -8.39
CA VAL A 107 1.36 8.51 -7.51
C VAL A 107 0.56 8.72 -6.22
N TYR A 108 -0.77 8.83 -6.33
CA TYR A 108 -1.65 9.04 -5.17
C TYR A 108 -1.72 7.82 -4.26
N CYS A 109 -1.92 6.63 -4.82
CA CYS A 109 -2.02 5.42 -4.01
C CYS A 109 -0.71 5.06 -3.33
N VAL A 110 0.43 5.18 -4.02
CA VAL A 110 1.77 5.01 -3.42
C VAL A 110 2.00 6.05 -2.32
N THR A 111 1.61 7.31 -2.54
CA THR A 111 1.76 8.36 -1.51
C THR A 111 0.92 8.07 -0.27
N SER A 112 -0.31 7.54 -0.44
CA SER A 112 -1.17 7.12 0.68
C SER A 112 -0.59 5.94 1.43
N ALA A 113 -0.18 4.89 0.71
CA ALA A 113 0.43 3.69 1.29
C ALA A 113 1.73 4.01 2.05
N LEU A 114 2.57 4.90 1.51
CA LEU A 114 3.78 5.34 2.18
C LEU A 114 3.52 6.26 3.38
N GLY A 115 2.40 7.01 3.39
CA GLY A 115 1.94 7.73 4.58
C GLY A 115 1.56 6.78 5.71
N PHE A 116 0.83 5.71 5.39
CA PHE A 116 0.50 4.62 6.30
C PHE A 116 1.77 3.95 6.84
N ALA A 117 2.62 3.44 5.95
CA ALA A 117 3.87 2.78 6.28
C ALA A 117 4.81 3.65 7.15
N ALA A 118 4.83 4.96 6.94
CA ALA A 118 5.68 5.88 7.70
C ALA A 118 5.35 5.88 9.19
N ILE A 119 4.05 6.00 9.55
CA ILE A 119 3.65 5.99 10.96
C ILE A 119 3.71 4.59 11.56
N GLU A 120 3.32 3.57 10.81
CA GLU A 120 3.46 2.18 11.21
C GLU A 120 4.93 1.86 11.54
N ASN A 121 5.85 2.23 10.67
CA ASN A 121 7.28 2.04 10.89
C ASN A 121 7.79 2.78 12.14
N VAL A 122 7.26 3.97 12.43
CA VAL A 122 7.56 4.69 13.68
C VAL A 122 7.05 3.90 14.88
N LEU A 123 5.82 3.37 14.84
CA LEU A 123 5.24 2.59 15.93
C LEU A 123 6.08 1.34 16.25
N TYR A 124 6.46 0.56 15.22
CA TYR A 124 7.35 -0.59 15.40
C TYR A 124 8.74 -0.23 15.92
N CYS A 125 9.26 0.94 15.58
CA CYS A 125 10.56 1.41 16.08
C CYS A 125 10.51 1.98 17.50
N LEU A 126 9.32 2.24 18.09
CA LEU A 126 9.21 2.67 19.49
C LEU A 126 9.62 1.55 20.46
N ASP A 127 9.25 0.31 20.15
CA ASP A 127 9.54 -0.87 20.95
C ASP A 127 10.67 -1.72 20.34
N GLY A 128 11.16 -1.37 19.14
CA GLY A 128 12.19 -2.07 18.39
C GLY A 128 13.59 -1.47 18.55
N ASP A 129 14.54 -2.14 17.93
CA ASP A 129 15.94 -1.73 17.87
C ASP A 129 16.33 -1.18 16.47
N ILE A 130 17.62 -0.90 16.27
CA ILE A 130 18.16 -0.48 14.96
C ILE A 130 17.95 -1.56 13.89
N GLY A 131 18.05 -2.85 14.27
CA GLY A 131 17.81 -3.97 13.36
C GLY A 131 16.38 -3.94 12.81
N THR A 132 15.39 -3.78 13.69
CA THR A 132 13.98 -3.61 13.31
C THR A 132 13.82 -2.45 12.33
N ALA A 133 14.39 -1.28 12.64
CA ALA A 133 14.30 -0.11 11.77
C ALA A 133 14.92 -0.35 10.38
N VAL A 134 16.07 -1.01 10.31
CA VAL A 134 16.75 -1.32 9.04
C VAL A 134 15.98 -2.37 8.23
N THR A 135 15.53 -3.43 8.87
CA THR A 135 14.76 -4.50 8.22
C THR A 135 13.47 -3.95 7.62
N ARG A 136 12.71 -3.16 8.38
CA ARG A 136 11.49 -2.53 7.91
C ARG A 136 11.75 -1.49 6.80
N ALA A 137 12.84 -0.74 6.88
CA ALA A 137 13.25 0.21 5.85
C ALA A 137 13.54 -0.47 4.50
N LEU A 138 14.09 -1.68 4.51
CA LEU A 138 14.50 -2.42 3.32
C LEU A 138 13.42 -3.37 2.78
N LEU A 139 12.51 -3.84 3.61
CA LEU A 139 11.52 -4.85 3.25
C LEU A 139 10.08 -4.31 3.36
N SER A 140 9.63 -3.88 4.55
CA SER A 140 8.23 -3.50 4.77
C SER A 140 7.85 -2.21 4.05
N VAL A 141 8.65 -1.15 4.13
CA VAL A 141 8.31 0.12 3.47
C VAL A 141 8.28 0.00 1.94
N PRO A 142 9.21 -0.71 1.25
CA PRO A 142 9.07 -1.03 -0.17
C PRO A 142 7.83 -1.87 -0.51
N SER A 143 7.46 -2.88 0.31
CA SER A 143 6.25 -3.68 0.10
C SER A 143 5.00 -2.80 0.09
N HIS A 144 4.81 -1.91 1.06
CA HIS A 144 3.70 -0.94 1.02
C HIS A 144 3.70 -0.02 -0.21
N ALA A 145 4.88 0.35 -0.72
CA ALA A 145 4.95 1.11 -1.97
C ALA A 145 4.46 0.27 -3.16
N ILE A 146 4.76 -1.03 -3.17
CA ILE A 146 4.30 -1.98 -4.19
C ILE A 146 2.79 -2.16 -4.12
N ASP A 147 2.23 -2.32 -2.92
CA ASP A 147 0.78 -2.32 -2.71
C ASP A 147 0.14 -1.07 -3.31
N GLY A 148 0.73 0.09 -3.03
CA GLY A 148 0.30 1.37 -3.61
C GLY A 148 0.38 1.40 -5.14
N VAL A 149 1.38 0.76 -5.76
CA VAL A 149 1.50 0.63 -7.24
C VAL A 149 0.38 -0.24 -7.80
N ILE A 150 0.15 -1.41 -7.20
CA ILE A 150 -0.92 -2.33 -7.60
C ILE A 150 -2.28 -1.66 -7.43
N MET A 151 -2.54 -1.08 -6.26
CA MET A 151 -3.75 -0.32 -5.96
C MET A 151 -3.98 0.78 -6.99
N GLY A 152 -2.95 1.60 -7.25
CA GLY A 152 -3.02 2.76 -8.13
C GLY A 152 -3.36 2.39 -9.58
N TYR A 153 -2.84 1.29 -10.08
CA TYR A 153 -3.20 0.81 -11.40
C TYR A 153 -4.70 0.56 -11.55
N PHE A 154 -5.31 -0.18 -10.62
CA PHE A 154 -6.74 -0.47 -10.66
C PHE A 154 -7.60 0.77 -10.31
N PHE A 155 -7.11 1.64 -9.45
CA PHE A 155 -7.74 2.90 -9.09
C PHE A 155 -7.83 3.84 -10.31
N GLY A 156 -6.77 3.93 -11.13
CA GLY A 156 -6.77 4.67 -12.38
C GLY A 156 -7.76 4.12 -13.41
N VAL A 157 -7.82 2.78 -13.56
CA VAL A 157 -8.84 2.15 -14.43
C VAL A 157 -10.27 2.40 -13.93
N ALA A 158 -10.45 2.49 -12.60
CA ALA A 158 -11.75 2.85 -12.03
C ALA A 158 -12.12 4.30 -12.33
N LYS A 159 -11.15 5.22 -12.35
CA LYS A 159 -11.34 6.61 -12.72
C LYS A 159 -11.70 6.76 -14.21
N GLU A 160 -10.99 6.08 -15.10
CA GLU A 160 -11.38 6.00 -16.53
C GLU A 160 -12.82 5.51 -16.70
N ALA A 161 -13.20 4.46 -15.95
CA ALA A 161 -14.56 3.91 -16.02
C ALA A 161 -15.62 4.89 -15.48
N GLU A 162 -15.28 5.77 -14.53
CA GLU A 162 -16.16 6.84 -14.05
C GLU A 162 -16.39 7.88 -15.14
N LEU A 163 -15.32 8.36 -15.75
CA LEU A 163 -15.39 9.35 -16.84
C LEU A 163 -16.17 8.82 -18.03
N ALA A 164 -16.00 7.55 -18.39
CA ALA A 164 -16.78 6.86 -19.43
C ALA A 164 -18.22 6.49 -19.00
N GLY A 165 -18.72 6.93 -17.84
CA GLY A 165 -20.07 6.67 -17.35
C GLY A 165 -20.40 5.20 -16.99
N THR A 166 -19.40 4.30 -16.99
CA THR A 166 -19.59 2.86 -16.79
C THR A 166 -19.53 2.48 -15.30
N LYS A 167 -20.63 2.71 -14.56
CA LYS A 167 -20.73 2.48 -13.10
C LYS A 167 -20.34 1.06 -12.67
N LYS A 168 -20.73 0.02 -13.45
CA LYS A 168 -20.41 -1.38 -13.11
C LYS A 168 -18.90 -1.64 -13.18
N ARG A 169 -18.23 -1.14 -14.23
CA ARG A 169 -16.80 -1.23 -14.43
C ARG A 169 -16.05 -0.47 -13.32
N ARG A 170 -16.45 0.77 -13.01
CA ARG A 170 -15.90 1.55 -11.90
C ARG A 170 -15.92 0.77 -10.57
N LYS A 171 -17.12 0.23 -10.17
CA LYS A 171 -17.26 -0.53 -8.93
C LYS A 171 -16.34 -1.77 -8.89
N ARG A 172 -16.22 -2.48 -10.03
CA ARG A 172 -15.34 -3.65 -10.13
C ARG A 172 -13.88 -3.26 -9.89
N TYR A 173 -13.39 -2.23 -10.56
CA TYR A 173 -11.99 -1.83 -10.45
C TYR A 173 -11.65 -1.15 -9.11
N LEU A 174 -12.60 -0.47 -8.46
CA LEU A 174 -12.43 -0.02 -7.07
C LEU A 174 -12.32 -1.20 -6.08
N LYS A 175 -13.00 -2.33 -6.33
CA LYS A 175 -12.77 -3.54 -5.53
C LYS A 175 -11.41 -4.15 -5.82
N LEU A 176 -11.00 -4.23 -7.08
CA LEU A 176 -9.70 -4.77 -7.46
C LEU A 176 -8.54 -3.92 -6.91
N SER A 177 -8.72 -2.60 -6.75
CA SER A 177 -7.71 -1.72 -6.14
C SER A 177 -7.48 -1.99 -4.65
N VAL A 178 -8.32 -2.81 -4.01
CA VAL A 178 -8.12 -3.30 -2.65
C VAL A 178 -7.69 -4.77 -2.66
N PHE A 179 -8.42 -5.64 -3.40
CA PHE A 179 -8.18 -7.08 -3.36
C PHE A 179 -6.84 -7.52 -3.95
N MET A 180 -6.34 -6.79 -4.94
CA MET A 180 -5.08 -7.19 -5.58
C MET A 180 -3.85 -6.89 -4.71
N PRO A 181 -3.70 -5.68 -4.12
CA PRO A 181 -2.63 -5.46 -3.16
C PRO A 181 -2.81 -6.31 -1.89
N MET A 182 -4.04 -6.54 -1.39
CA MET A 182 -4.29 -7.46 -0.27
C MET A 182 -3.66 -8.85 -0.49
N ILE A 183 -3.67 -9.37 -1.72
CA ILE A 183 -3.06 -10.68 -2.02
C ILE A 183 -1.54 -10.62 -1.86
N GLU A 184 -0.89 -9.58 -2.37
CA GLU A 184 0.55 -9.38 -2.23
C GLU A 184 0.94 -9.21 -0.77
N HIS A 185 0.28 -8.30 -0.07
CA HIS A 185 0.48 -8.00 1.34
C HIS A 185 0.25 -9.24 2.23
N GLY A 186 -0.87 -9.94 2.06
CA GLY A 186 -1.18 -11.15 2.83
C GLY A 186 -0.19 -12.30 2.60
N ILE A 187 0.39 -12.44 1.40
CA ILE A 187 1.48 -13.38 1.14
C ILE A 187 2.75 -12.96 1.89
N TYR A 188 3.08 -11.67 1.83
CA TYR A 188 4.24 -11.09 2.52
C TYR A 188 4.17 -11.35 4.04
N ASP A 189 3.06 -11.00 4.68
CA ASP A 189 2.88 -11.14 6.13
C ASP A 189 2.76 -12.61 6.56
N SER A 190 2.04 -13.44 5.80
CA SER A 190 1.94 -14.86 6.08
C SER A 190 3.31 -15.55 5.99
N ALA A 191 4.15 -15.15 5.04
CA ALA A 191 5.49 -15.71 4.92
C ALA A 191 6.42 -15.31 6.09
N LEU A 192 6.20 -14.12 6.68
CA LEU A 192 6.92 -13.70 7.88
C LEU A 192 6.39 -14.35 9.17
N SER A 193 5.10 -14.69 9.21
CA SER A 193 4.44 -15.28 10.37
C SER A 193 4.66 -16.80 10.50
N LEU A 194 5.14 -17.46 9.44
CA LEU A 194 5.34 -18.90 9.41
C LEU A 194 6.81 -19.28 9.64
N ASP A 195 7.07 -20.09 10.65
CA ASP A 195 8.43 -20.53 11.04
C ASP A 195 8.81 -21.83 10.30
N ALA A 196 9.36 -21.68 9.08
CA ALA A 196 9.95 -22.81 8.34
C ALA A 196 11.06 -22.33 7.39
N ASP A 197 12.19 -23.04 7.35
CA ASP A 197 13.38 -22.67 6.58
C ASP A 197 13.10 -22.42 5.09
N TRP A 198 12.26 -23.25 4.48
CA TRP A 198 11.91 -23.09 3.06
C TRP A 198 11.05 -21.86 2.79
N ILE A 199 10.22 -21.41 3.77
CA ILE A 199 9.42 -20.19 3.68
C ILE A 199 10.34 -18.97 3.68
N PHE A 200 11.40 -18.99 4.46
CA PHE A 200 12.40 -17.92 4.45
C PHE A 200 13.03 -17.73 3.06
N VAL A 201 13.43 -18.82 2.41
CA VAL A 201 13.96 -18.77 1.04
C VAL A 201 12.89 -18.27 0.06
N PHE A 202 11.64 -18.76 0.17
CA PHE A 202 10.51 -18.33 -0.64
C PHE A 202 10.26 -16.82 -0.46
N PHE A 203 10.25 -16.32 0.77
CA PHE A 203 10.04 -14.91 1.10
C PHE A 203 11.04 -13.99 0.39
N PHE A 204 12.35 -14.29 0.48
CA PHE A 204 13.36 -13.46 -0.19
C PHE A 204 13.25 -13.50 -1.71
N LEU A 205 12.97 -14.67 -2.29
CA LEU A 205 12.73 -14.80 -3.73
C LEU A 205 11.48 -14.01 -4.15
N PHE A 206 10.41 -14.09 -3.37
CA PHE A 206 9.17 -13.36 -3.59
C PHE A 206 9.44 -11.84 -3.59
N VAL A 207 10.07 -11.31 -2.56
CA VAL A 207 10.41 -9.88 -2.44
C VAL A 207 11.24 -9.42 -3.64
N ILE A 208 12.32 -10.13 -4.00
CA ILE A 208 13.18 -9.75 -5.14
C ILE A 208 12.37 -9.71 -6.45
N VAL A 209 11.52 -10.71 -6.68
CA VAL A 209 10.72 -10.79 -7.91
C VAL A 209 9.69 -9.67 -7.98
N VAL A 210 9.00 -9.41 -6.88
CA VAL A 210 7.94 -8.39 -6.81
C VAL A 210 8.53 -6.98 -6.89
N ASP A 211 9.65 -6.70 -6.22
CA ASP A 211 10.39 -5.45 -6.34
C ASP A 211 10.84 -5.17 -7.79
N ALA A 212 11.46 -6.17 -8.42
CA ALA A 212 11.92 -6.04 -9.80
C ALA A 212 10.76 -5.83 -10.79
N TRP A 213 9.63 -6.52 -10.55
CA TRP A 213 8.41 -6.32 -11.33
C TRP A 213 7.85 -4.92 -11.13
N ALA A 214 7.67 -4.47 -9.89
CA ALA A 214 7.10 -3.17 -9.56
C ALA A 214 7.93 -2.02 -10.16
N TYR A 215 9.26 -2.09 -10.05
CA TYR A 215 10.15 -1.11 -10.68
C TYR A 215 9.94 -1.01 -12.19
N LYS A 216 9.93 -2.16 -12.90
CA LYS A 216 9.70 -2.20 -14.34
C LYS A 216 8.29 -1.73 -14.70
N PHE A 217 7.30 -2.11 -13.90
CA PHE A 217 5.90 -1.74 -14.10
C PHE A 217 5.70 -0.24 -13.97
N VAL A 218 6.23 0.40 -12.92
CA VAL A 218 6.19 1.86 -12.73
C VAL A 218 6.83 2.58 -13.92
N LYS A 219 8.03 2.14 -14.36
CA LYS A 219 8.70 2.73 -15.53
C LYS A 219 7.86 2.61 -16.80
N LYS A 220 7.20 1.48 -17.01
CA LYS A 220 6.31 1.25 -18.14
C LYS A 220 5.07 2.15 -18.06
N GLN A 221 4.38 2.21 -16.91
CA GLN A 221 3.18 3.03 -16.76
C GLN A 221 3.50 4.53 -16.91
N SER A 222 4.59 5.01 -16.30
CA SER A 222 5.08 6.37 -16.48
C SER A 222 5.42 6.72 -17.95
N GLY A 223 6.00 5.76 -18.70
CA GLY A 223 6.33 5.95 -20.12
C GLY A 223 5.12 5.87 -21.06
N GLN A 224 4.01 5.31 -20.60
CA GLN A 224 2.74 5.16 -21.34
C GLN A 224 1.63 6.02 -20.76
N ASP A 225 2.00 7.02 -19.94
CA ASP A 225 1.04 7.89 -19.31
C ASP A 225 0.25 8.69 -20.35
N ARG A 226 -1.03 8.88 -20.07
CA ARG A 226 -1.97 9.56 -20.95
C ARG A 226 -3.06 10.25 -20.15
N GLU A 227 -3.58 11.32 -20.72
CA GLU A 227 -4.72 12.02 -20.16
C GLU A 227 -5.95 11.10 -20.03
N LEU A 228 -6.66 11.24 -18.93
CA LEU A 228 -7.92 10.57 -18.67
C LEU A 228 -9.02 11.30 -19.46
N SER A 229 -9.47 10.71 -20.54
CA SER A 229 -10.57 11.21 -21.35
C SER A 229 -11.91 10.56 -21.01
N ALA A 230 -13.01 11.29 -21.15
CA ALA A 230 -14.37 10.78 -21.06
C ALA A 230 -14.72 9.84 -22.19
#